data_e7cf19e0d3996a256d3effd5a4253233
#
_entry.id   e7cf19e0d3996a256d3effd5a4253233
#
_cell.length_a   1.000
_cell.length_b   1.000
_cell.length_c   1.000
_cell.angle_alpha   90.00
_cell.angle_beta   90.00
_cell.angle_gamma   90.00
#
_symmetry.space_group_name_H-M   'P 1'
#
loop_
_entity.id
_entity.type
_entity.pdbx_description
1 polymer ?
#
loop_
_entity_poly.entity_id
_entity_poly.type
_entity_poly.pdbx_seq_one_letter_code
_entity_poly.pdbx_strand_id
1 'polypeptide(L)'
;MKGLRCFTDKCAIEKRNFVPGQHGQSRRAKVAGYGLQLREKQKAKRTYGLLERQFRNYFHKAERAKGPTGENLIIMLERRLDNVVWRSGLASSRAQARQLVLHGHVRINGKKVNIPSYQVNVGEEVAIKDKMHQNAMVLEARNVAQSQNSVPWLEQDREQFKSKVVALPKREDMQTPPINEQLIVELYSK
;
A
#
# COMPACT_ATOMS: atom_id res chain seq x y z
N MET A 1 0.02 8.56 -2.53
CA MET A 1 -0.31 9.54 -1.48
C MET A 1 0.98 9.99 -0.82
N LYS A 2 1.09 11.27 -0.50
CA LYS A 2 2.30 11.90 0.02
C LYS A 2 2.20 12.28 1.50
N GLY A 3 1.42 11.55 2.30
CA GLY A 3 1.20 11.82 3.71
C GLY A 3 0.19 12.95 3.95
N LEU A 4 0.35 13.72 5.01
CA LEU A 4 -0.57 14.76 5.49
C LEU A 4 -1.07 15.73 4.41
N ARG A 5 -0.21 16.11 3.48
CA ARG A 5 -0.57 17.03 2.40
C ARG A 5 -1.77 16.56 1.56
N CYS A 6 -2.01 15.25 1.49
CA CYS A 6 -3.14 14.69 0.75
C CYS A 6 -4.48 14.82 1.48
N PHE A 7 -4.46 15.19 2.75
CA PHE A 7 -5.64 15.37 3.61
C PHE A 7 -5.92 16.83 3.96
N THR A 8 -5.20 17.76 3.34
CA THR A 8 -5.36 19.21 3.55
C THR A 8 -5.67 19.91 2.24
N ASP A 9 -6.21 21.12 2.30
CA ASP A 9 -6.52 22.02 1.18
C ASP A 9 -5.28 22.32 0.29
N LYS A 10 -4.08 21.99 0.79
CA LYS A 10 -2.83 22.08 0.04
C LYS A 10 -2.63 20.92 -0.95
N CYS A 11 -3.60 20.00 -1.07
CA CYS A 11 -3.53 18.90 -2.02
C CYS A 11 -3.46 19.44 -3.46
N ALA A 12 -2.46 18.99 -4.21
CA ALA A 12 -2.27 19.46 -5.58
C ALA A 12 -3.37 18.98 -6.55
N ILE A 13 -4.00 17.83 -6.24
CA ILE A 13 -5.11 17.28 -7.04
C ILE A 13 -6.39 18.05 -6.80
N GLU A 14 -6.63 18.48 -5.57
CA GLU A 14 -7.80 19.28 -5.20
C GLU A 14 -7.74 20.67 -5.83
N LYS A 15 -6.58 21.30 -5.79
CA LYS A 15 -6.34 22.60 -6.45
C LYS A 15 -6.42 22.53 -7.99
N ARG A 16 -5.93 21.44 -8.59
CA ARG A 16 -5.84 21.26 -10.05
C ARG A 16 -6.14 19.81 -10.42
N ASN A 17 -7.38 19.52 -10.72
CA ASN A 17 -7.84 18.17 -11.08
C ASN A 17 -7.60 17.82 -12.57
N PHE A 18 -6.45 18.24 -13.10
CA PHE A 18 -6.02 17.90 -14.46
C PHE A 18 -4.52 17.58 -14.51
N VAL A 19 -4.10 16.88 -15.56
CA VAL A 19 -2.69 16.50 -15.72
C VAL A 19 -1.82 17.73 -15.99
N PRO A 20 -0.55 17.74 -15.53
CA PRO A 20 0.36 18.84 -15.82
C PRO A 20 0.71 18.91 -17.31
N GLY A 21 1.05 20.11 -17.79
CA GLY A 21 1.48 20.39 -19.16
C GLY A 21 0.45 21.17 -19.97
N GLN A 22 0.87 21.62 -21.17
CA GLN A 22 0.08 22.46 -22.06
C GLN A 22 -1.28 21.84 -22.41
N HIS A 23 -1.33 20.53 -22.63
CA HIS A 23 -2.53 19.77 -22.99
C HIS A 23 -3.32 19.24 -21.79
N GLY A 24 -2.98 19.65 -20.57
CA GLY A 24 -3.64 19.13 -19.35
C GLY A 24 -5.13 19.39 -19.29
N GLN A 25 -5.60 20.52 -19.83
CA GLN A 25 -7.00 20.93 -19.85
C GLN A 25 -7.71 20.55 -21.17
N SER A 26 -6.98 20.11 -22.20
CA SER A 26 -7.57 19.72 -23.46
C SER A 26 -8.40 18.41 -23.33
N ARG A 27 -9.34 18.22 -24.26
CA ARG A 27 -10.17 17.01 -24.31
C ARG A 27 -9.30 15.79 -24.46
N ARG A 28 -9.35 14.87 -23.50
CA ARG A 28 -8.60 13.60 -23.54
C ARG A 28 -9.26 12.66 -24.54
N ALA A 29 -8.42 11.98 -25.33
CA ALA A 29 -8.88 10.86 -26.13
C ALA A 29 -9.50 9.76 -25.23
N LYS A 30 -10.59 9.14 -25.70
CA LYS A 30 -11.22 8.03 -25.00
C LYS A 30 -10.24 6.87 -24.91
N VAL A 31 -9.89 6.48 -23.68
CA VAL A 31 -9.04 5.30 -23.45
C VAL A 31 -9.91 4.07 -23.53
N ALA A 32 -9.58 3.12 -24.39
CA ALA A 32 -10.34 1.88 -24.58
C ALA A 32 -9.41 0.67 -24.67
N GLY A 33 -9.95 -0.53 -24.50
CA GLY A 33 -9.24 -1.80 -24.68
C GLY A 33 -7.95 -1.90 -23.88
N TYR A 34 -6.84 -2.15 -24.57
CA TYR A 34 -5.51 -2.29 -23.97
C TYR A 34 -5.12 -1.11 -23.06
N GLY A 35 -5.48 0.11 -23.49
CA GLY A 35 -5.18 1.30 -22.69
C GLY A 35 -5.82 1.29 -21.30
N LEU A 36 -7.07 0.83 -21.16
CA LEU A 36 -7.75 0.69 -19.87
C LEU A 36 -7.04 -0.32 -18.98
N GLN A 37 -6.74 -1.50 -19.52
CA GLN A 37 -6.02 -2.56 -18.83
C GLN A 37 -4.64 -2.09 -18.34
N LEU A 38 -3.89 -1.41 -19.23
CA LEU A 38 -2.58 -0.85 -18.89
C LEU A 38 -2.67 0.20 -17.78
N ARG A 39 -3.64 1.12 -17.86
CA ARG A 39 -3.84 2.18 -16.85
C ARG A 39 -4.19 1.59 -15.49
N GLU A 40 -5.01 0.56 -15.44
CA GLU A 40 -5.39 -0.10 -14.21
C GLU A 40 -4.19 -0.81 -13.57
N LYS A 41 -3.39 -1.53 -14.35
CA LYS A 41 -2.13 -2.11 -13.89
C LYS A 41 -1.19 -1.03 -13.33
N GLN A 42 -1.02 0.09 -14.04
CA GLN A 42 -0.17 1.19 -13.60
C GLN A 42 -0.68 1.85 -12.32
N LYS A 43 -2.00 1.93 -12.13
CA LYS A 43 -2.62 2.42 -10.90
C LYS A 43 -2.24 1.53 -9.74
N ALA A 44 -2.46 0.21 -9.85
CA ALA A 44 -2.09 -0.76 -8.84
C ALA A 44 -0.58 -0.69 -8.53
N LYS A 45 0.26 -0.81 -9.54
CA LYS A 45 1.72 -0.79 -9.40
C LYS A 45 2.24 0.46 -8.68
N ARG A 46 1.73 1.64 -9.05
CA ARG A 46 2.14 2.92 -8.43
C ARG A 46 1.61 3.09 -7.02
N THR A 47 0.43 2.58 -6.74
CA THR A 47 -0.16 2.62 -5.39
C THR A 47 0.72 1.90 -4.37
N TYR A 48 1.27 0.74 -4.74
CA TYR A 48 2.18 -0.03 -3.87
C TYR A 48 3.66 0.29 -4.08
N GLY A 49 4.00 1.26 -4.94
CA GLY A 49 5.38 1.69 -5.18
C GLY A 49 6.28 0.62 -5.78
N LEU A 50 5.74 -0.22 -6.67
CA LEU A 50 6.46 -1.35 -7.27
C LEU A 50 7.04 -1.02 -8.65
N LEU A 51 8.14 -1.69 -8.99
CA LEU A 51 8.67 -1.73 -10.35
C LEU A 51 7.97 -2.82 -11.16
N GLU A 52 8.02 -2.71 -12.49
CA GLU A 52 7.31 -3.63 -13.39
C GLU A 52 7.69 -5.09 -13.18
N ARG A 53 8.99 -5.39 -13.09
CA ARG A 53 9.50 -6.75 -12.86
C ARG A 53 8.98 -7.34 -11.55
N GLN A 54 8.97 -6.54 -10.48
CA GLN A 54 8.44 -6.98 -9.19
C GLN A 54 6.94 -7.26 -9.24
N PHE A 55 6.18 -6.36 -9.89
CA PHE A 55 4.74 -6.52 -10.03
C PHE A 55 4.39 -7.79 -10.83
N ARG A 56 5.07 -8.04 -11.94
CA ARG A 56 4.93 -9.26 -12.74
C ARG A 56 5.24 -10.52 -11.92
N ASN A 57 6.28 -10.49 -11.09
CA ASN A 57 6.58 -11.62 -10.20
C ASN A 57 5.45 -11.90 -9.20
N TYR A 58 4.79 -10.86 -8.66
CA TYR A 58 3.60 -11.03 -7.82
C TYR A 58 2.44 -11.63 -8.61
N PHE A 59 2.22 -11.16 -9.82
CA PHE A 59 1.17 -11.70 -10.69
C PHE A 59 1.37 -13.20 -10.94
N HIS A 60 2.55 -13.63 -11.36
CA HIS A 60 2.84 -15.05 -11.58
C HIS A 60 2.73 -15.91 -10.31
N LYS A 61 3.04 -15.36 -9.14
CA LYS A 61 2.80 -16.06 -7.88
C LYS A 61 1.30 -16.19 -7.57
N ALA A 62 0.54 -15.14 -7.83
CA ALA A 62 -0.91 -15.13 -7.62
C ALA A 62 -1.65 -16.10 -8.56
N GLU A 63 -1.19 -16.20 -9.81
CA GLU A 63 -1.72 -17.12 -10.82
C GLU A 63 -1.53 -18.59 -10.42
N ARG A 64 -0.39 -18.91 -9.77
CA ARG A 64 -0.10 -20.29 -9.30
C ARG A 64 -0.79 -20.63 -7.98
N ALA A 65 -1.31 -19.65 -7.26
CA ALA A 65 -2.00 -19.88 -6.00
C ALA A 65 -3.44 -20.35 -6.23
N LYS A 66 -3.98 -21.14 -5.30
CA LYS A 66 -5.39 -21.56 -5.34
C LYS A 66 -6.32 -20.35 -5.19
N GLY A 67 -7.37 -20.27 -6.00
CA GLY A 67 -8.38 -19.22 -5.96
C GLY A 67 -8.26 -18.18 -7.07
N PRO A 68 -9.05 -17.10 -7.03
CA PRO A 68 -9.05 -16.05 -8.05
C PRO A 68 -7.71 -15.31 -8.10
N THR A 69 -7.07 -15.29 -9.28
CA THR A 69 -5.74 -14.65 -9.47
C THR A 69 -5.72 -13.17 -9.06
N GLY A 70 -6.79 -12.44 -9.39
CA GLY A 70 -6.90 -11.01 -9.05
C GLY A 70 -6.91 -10.77 -7.55
N GLU A 71 -7.72 -11.50 -6.81
CA GLU A 71 -7.79 -11.41 -5.34
C GLU A 71 -6.46 -11.81 -4.70
N ASN A 72 -5.88 -12.95 -5.12
CA ASN A 72 -4.58 -13.40 -4.64
C ASN A 72 -3.49 -12.35 -4.85
N LEU A 73 -3.48 -11.68 -6.01
CA LEU A 73 -2.55 -10.60 -6.30
C LEU A 73 -2.69 -9.45 -5.29
N ILE A 74 -3.91 -8.99 -5.04
CA ILE A 74 -4.14 -7.89 -4.12
C ILE A 74 -3.82 -8.29 -2.67
N ILE A 75 -4.19 -9.50 -2.24
CA ILE A 75 -3.83 -10.03 -0.92
C ILE A 75 -2.30 -10.05 -0.74
N MET A 76 -1.56 -10.53 -1.74
CA MET A 76 -0.10 -10.54 -1.68
C MET A 76 0.49 -9.11 -1.61
N LEU A 77 -0.12 -8.14 -2.30
CA LEU A 77 0.32 -6.74 -2.26
C LEU A 77 0.00 -6.08 -0.90
N GLU A 78 -1.14 -6.39 -0.31
CA GLU A 78 -1.51 -5.87 1.02
C GLU A 78 -0.66 -6.47 2.15
N ARG A 79 -0.26 -7.75 2.04
CA ARG A 79 0.59 -8.43 3.03
C ARG A 79 2.05 -8.01 3.01
N ARG A 80 2.49 -7.16 2.11
CA ARG A 80 3.86 -6.64 2.09
C ARG A 80 4.16 -5.85 3.37
N LEU A 81 5.32 -6.06 3.96
CA LEU A 81 5.71 -5.41 5.21
C LEU A 81 5.67 -3.87 5.12
N ASP A 82 6.13 -3.29 4.00
CA ASP A 82 6.06 -1.83 3.79
C ASP A 82 4.60 -1.33 3.78
N ASN A 83 3.68 -2.09 3.22
CA ASN A 83 2.27 -1.75 3.22
C ASN A 83 1.60 -2.00 4.59
N VAL A 84 1.92 -3.12 5.27
CA VAL A 84 1.40 -3.40 6.62
C VAL A 84 1.80 -2.30 7.60
N VAL A 85 3.08 -1.88 7.61
CA VAL A 85 3.56 -0.76 8.46
C VAL A 85 2.77 0.53 8.18
N TRP A 86 2.46 0.82 6.92
CA TRP A 86 1.63 1.98 6.59
C TRP A 86 0.17 1.81 7.02
N ARG A 87 -0.43 0.64 6.79
CA ARG A 87 -1.81 0.33 7.21
C ARG A 87 -2.00 0.35 8.73
N SER A 88 -0.95 -0.03 9.45
CA SER A 88 -0.91 0.04 10.92
C SER A 88 -0.83 1.47 11.48
N GLY A 89 -0.71 2.48 10.61
CA GLY A 89 -0.56 3.87 11.05
C GLY A 89 0.82 4.21 11.63
N LEU A 90 1.79 3.32 11.49
CA LEU A 90 3.16 3.52 11.97
C LEU A 90 4.00 4.39 11.02
N ALA A 91 3.46 4.74 9.86
CA ALA A 91 4.05 5.64 8.88
C ALA A 91 2.97 6.46 8.17
N SER A 92 3.25 7.72 7.85
CA SER A 92 2.32 8.63 7.17
C SER A 92 2.12 8.30 5.68
N SER A 93 3.02 7.52 5.10
CA SER A 93 2.94 7.10 3.69
C SER A 93 3.66 5.77 3.46
N ARG A 94 3.28 5.05 2.38
CA ARG A 94 3.98 3.81 1.98
C ARG A 94 5.47 4.04 1.69
N ALA A 95 5.85 5.21 1.18
CA ALA A 95 7.24 5.55 0.94
C ALA A 95 8.04 5.67 2.25
N GLN A 96 7.47 6.33 3.27
CA GLN A 96 8.05 6.40 4.60
C GLN A 96 8.13 5.03 5.26
N ALA A 97 7.05 4.23 5.20
CA ALA A 97 7.03 2.87 5.70
C ALA A 97 8.15 2.02 5.10
N ARG A 98 8.31 2.10 3.76
CA ARG A 98 9.39 1.41 3.06
C ARG A 98 10.77 1.85 3.53
N GLN A 99 10.98 3.14 3.81
CA GLN A 99 12.22 3.67 4.34
C GLN A 99 12.49 3.14 5.75
N LEU A 100 11.48 3.14 6.64
CA LEU A 100 11.60 2.58 8.00
C LEU A 100 12.02 1.11 7.97
N VAL A 101 11.42 0.32 7.08
CA VAL A 101 11.79 -1.09 6.92
C VAL A 101 13.22 -1.23 6.42
N LEU A 102 13.59 -0.54 5.33
CA LEU A 102 14.94 -0.62 4.74
C LEU A 102 16.04 -0.22 5.74
N HIS A 103 15.78 0.78 6.58
CA HIS A 103 16.72 1.22 7.61
C HIS A 103 16.71 0.30 8.85
N GLY A 104 15.88 -0.76 8.85
CA GLY A 104 15.85 -1.76 9.92
C GLY A 104 15.29 -1.24 11.23
N HIS A 105 14.31 -0.34 11.14
CA HIS A 105 13.57 0.19 12.29
C HIS A 105 12.31 -0.63 12.60
N VAL A 106 12.01 -1.65 11.80
CA VAL A 106 10.85 -2.53 11.96
C VAL A 106 11.28 -3.90 12.46
N ARG A 107 10.49 -4.48 13.34
CA ARG A 107 10.64 -5.83 13.89
C ARG A 107 9.38 -6.64 13.61
N ILE A 108 9.56 -7.94 13.38
CA ILE A 108 8.49 -8.92 13.31
C ILE A 108 8.76 -9.95 14.39
N ASN A 109 7.80 -10.14 15.29
CA ASN A 109 7.94 -11.02 16.46
C ASN A 109 9.27 -10.76 17.22
N GLY A 110 9.63 -9.48 17.41
CA GLY A 110 10.86 -9.04 18.07
C GLY A 110 12.13 -9.09 17.20
N LYS A 111 12.12 -9.76 16.04
CA LYS A 111 13.29 -9.90 15.15
C LYS A 111 13.32 -8.76 14.12
N LYS A 112 14.52 -8.17 13.89
CA LYS A 112 14.73 -7.13 12.88
C LYS A 112 14.49 -7.68 11.47
N VAL A 113 13.64 -7.01 10.69
CA VAL A 113 13.40 -7.31 9.27
C VAL A 113 13.59 -6.04 8.46
N ASN A 114 14.45 -6.09 7.43
CA ASN A 114 14.76 -4.97 6.55
C ASN A 114 14.35 -5.18 5.08
N ILE A 115 13.46 -6.15 4.84
CA ILE A 115 12.98 -6.50 3.51
C ILE A 115 11.55 -5.98 3.33
N PRO A 116 11.31 -4.89 2.56
CA PRO A 116 9.96 -4.32 2.36
C PRO A 116 8.96 -5.28 1.72
N SER A 117 9.45 -6.24 0.92
CA SER A 117 8.62 -7.24 0.24
C SER A 117 8.32 -8.48 1.08
N TYR A 118 8.78 -8.53 2.34
CA TYR A 118 8.43 -9.61 3.26
C TYR A 118 6.91 -9.76 3.34
N GLN A 119 6.41 -10.98 3.26
CA GLN A 119 4.99 -11.29 3.34
C GLN A 119 4.62 -11.59 4.79
N VAL A 120 3.95 -10.65 5.43
CA VAL A 120 3.52 -10.82 6.83
C VAL A 120 2.40 -11.86 6.90
N ASN A 121 2.50 -12.79 7.84
CA ASN A 121 1.53 -13.86 8.04
C ASN A 121 0.56 -13.54 9.18
N VAL A 122 -0.57 -14.26 9.19
CA VAL A 122 -1.52 -14.18 10.29
C VAL A 122 -0.85 -14.63 11.59
N GLY A 123 -1.07 -13.89 12.66
CA GLY A 123 -0.46 -14.12 13.97
C GLY A 123 0.88 -13.38 14.18
N GLU A 124 1.52 -12.85 13.13
CA GLU A 124 2.75 -12.08 13.29
C GLU A 124 2.48 -10.68 13.84
N GLU A 125 3.33 -10.26 14.77
CA GLU A 125 3.36 -8.91 15.34
C GLU A 125 4.42 -8.07 14.62
N VAL A 126 3.99 -6.92 14.13
CA VAL A 126 4.84 -5.91 13.50
C VAL A 126 5.01 -4.74 14.47
N ALA A 127 6.24 -4.37 14.82
CA ALA A 127 6.54 -3.30 15.76
C ALA A 127 7.61 -2.34 15.24
N ILE A 128 7.57 -1.10 15.67
CA ILE A 128 8.65 -0.14 15.48
C ILE A 128 9.67 -0.30 16.61
N LYS A 129 10.95 -0.17 16.30
CA LYS A 129 12.04 -0.22 17.28
C LYS A 129 11.92 0.91 18.29
N ASP A 130 12.12 0.61 19.58
CA ASP A 130 11.92 1.55 20.71
C ASP A 130 12.63 2.90 20.53
N LYS A 131 13.86 2.89 19.99
CA LYS A 131 14.62 4.13 19.69
C LYS A 131 13.91 5.09 18.72
N MET A 132 12.93 4.59 17.96
CA MET A 132 12.17 5.38 16.99
C MET A 132 10.84 5.90 17.54
N HIS A 133 10.41 5.48 18.73
CA HIS A 133 9.14 5.90 19.31
C HIS A 133 9.08 7.42 19.55
N GLN A 134 10.23 8.05 19.85
CA GLN A 134 10.33 9.49 20.05
C GLN A 134 10.61 10.29 18.76
N ASN A 135 10.71 9.60 17.60
CA ASN A 135 10.96 10.27 16.34
C ASN A 135 9.73 11.08 15.91
N ALA A 136 9.92 12.37 15.60
CA ALA A 136 8.85 13.29 15.22
C ALA A 136 8.01 12.77 14.05
N MET A 137 8.61 12.12 13.05
CA MET A 137 7.91 11.58 11.89
C MET A 137 7.01 10.39 12.25
N VAL A 138 7.41 9.58 13.24
CA VAL A 138 6.62 8.42 13.71
C VAL A 138 5.47 8.91 14.59
N LEU A 139 5.71 9.89 15.45
CA LEU A 139 4.68 10.52 16.27
C LEU A 139 3.63 11.23 15.41
N GLU A 140 4.06 11.97 14.38
CA GLU A 140 3.17 12.59 13.41
C GLU A 140 2.31 11.56 12.67
N ALA A 141 2.90 10.46 12.21
CA ALA A 141 2.18 9.39 11.56
C ALA A 141 1.10 8.77 12.47
N ARG A 142 1.43 8.53 13.75
CA ARG A 142 0.50 8.05 14.77
C ARG A 142 -0.69 9.01 14.96
N ASN A 143 -0.44 10.32 15.05
CA ASN A 143 -1.49 11.33 15.21
C ASN A 143 -2.43 11.35 14.01
N VAL A 144 -1.90 11.24 12.79
CA VAL A 144 -2.71 11.15 11.57
C VAL A 144 -3.53 9.86 11.54
N ALA A 145 -2.95 8.75 11.98
CA ALA A 145 -3.64 7.46 12.00
C ALA A 145 -4.81 7.44 12.99
N GLN A 146 -4.82 8.29 14.01
CA GLN A 146 -5.96 8.41 14.94
C GLN A 146 -7.24 8.87 14.25
N SER A 147 -7.13 9.70 13.22
CA SER A 147 -8.26 10.18 12.42
C SER A 147 -8.67 9.24 11.27
N GLN A 148 -7.92 8.18 11.04
CA GLN A 148 -8.19 7.22 9.98
C GLN A 148 -8.82 5.93 10.53
N ASN A 149 -9.75 5.36 9.77
CA ASN A 149 -10.33 4.06 10.10
C ASN A 149 -9.26 2.97 10.07
N SER A 150 -9.22 2.17 11.13
CA SER A 150 -8.39 0.96 11.17
C SER A 150 -8.92 -0.07 10.18
N VAL A 151 -8.03 -0.87 9.62
CA VAL A 151 -8.42 -1.99 8.77
C VAL A 151 -8.76 -3.21 9.64
N PRO A 152 -9.83 -3.96 9.34
CA PRO A 152 -10.35 -5.02 10.23
C PRO A 152 -9.37 -6.18 10.46
N TRP A 153 -8.48 -6.43 9.51
CA TRP A 153 -7.51 -7.53 9.56
C TRP A 153 -6.23 -7.22 10.35
N LEU A 154 -6.11 -5.98 10.90
CA LEU A 154 -5.00 -5.54 11.74
C LEU A 154 -5.51 -5.07 13.11
N GLU A 155 -5.05 -5.70 14.15
CA GLU A 155 -5.19 -5.23 15.52
C GLU A 155 -4.04 -4.25 15.81
N GLN A 156 -4.37 -2.98 16.12
CA GLN A 156 -3.40 -1.92 16.28
C GLN A 156 -3.28 -1.51 17.75
N ASP A 157 -2.09 -1.71 18.33
CA ASP A 157 -1.71 -1.08 19.59
C ASP A 157 -0.88 0.17 19.29
N ARG A 158 -1.58 1.30 19.26
CA ARG A 158 -0.97 2.58 18.92
C ARG A 158 -0.08 3.15 20.02
N GLU A 159 -0.29 2.73 21.28
CA GLU A 159 0.52 3.18 22.41
C GLU A 159 1.89 2.51 22.39
N GLN A 160 1.92 1.23 22.11
CA GLN A 160 3.14 0.44 22.03
C GLN A 160 3.81 0.44 20.65
N PHE A 161 3.27 1.18 19.66
CA PHE A 161 3.77 1.19 18.27
C PHE A 161 3.86 -0.21 17.65
N LYS A 162 2.84 -1.02 17.90
CA LYS A 162 2.73 -2.40 17.47
C LYS A 162 1.43 -2.64 16.71
N SER A 163 1.44 -3.66 15.88
CA SER A 163 0.25 -4.14 15.19
C SER A 163 0.36 -5.64 14.96
N LYS A 164 -0.73 -6.36 15.17
CA LYS A 164 -0.81 -7.81 14.94
C LYS A 164 -1.73 -8.10 13.76
N VAL A 165 -1.31 -9.00 12.89
CA VAL A 165 -2.15 -9.48 11.79
C VAL A 165 -3.09 -10.56 12.33
N VAL A 166 -4.38 -10.28 12.38
CA VAL A 166 -5.40 -11.21 12.93
C VAL A 166 -6.05 -12.07 11.85
N ALA A 167 -6.12 -11.57 10.61
CA ALA A 167 -6.72 -12.29 9.49
C ALA A 167 -6.00 -11.93 8.17
N LEU A 168 -6.29 -12.65 7.10
CA LEU A 168 -5.89 -12.22 5.76
C LEU A 168 -6.79 -11.07 5.30
N PRO A 169 -6.23 -10.06 4.58
CA PRO A 169 -7.02 -8.97 4.03
C PRO A 169 -8.05 -9.51 3.03
N LYS A 170 -9.32 -9.13 3.20
CA LYS A 170 -10.39 -9.44 2.25
C LYS A 170 -10.55 -8.30 1.25
N ARG A 171 -11.16 -8.58 0.11
CA ARG A 171 -11.40 -7.59 -0.96
C ARG A 171 -12.21 -6.38 -0.45
N GLU A 172 -13.17 -6.62 0.43
CA GLU A 172 -14.06 -5.61 1.03
C GLU A 172 -13.30 -4.66 1.95
N ASP A 173 -12.24 -5.12 2.60
CA ASP A 173 -11.43 -4.35 3.55
C ASP A 173 -10.45 -3.38 2.86
N MET A 174 -10.34 -3.46 1.54
CA MET A 174 -9.35 -2.71 0.78
C MET A 174 -9.87 -1.33 0.38
N GLN A 175 -9.72 -0.37 1.25
CA GLN A 175 -10.28 0.98 1.12
C GLN A 175 -9.62 1.88 0.07
N THR A 176 -8.57 1.47 -0.65
CA THR A 176 -7.82 2.43 -1.47
C THR A 176 -7.11 1.88 -2.67
N PRO A 177 -6.98 2.70 -3.68
CA PRO A 177 -8.05 3.17 -4.53
C PRO A 177 -8.76 1.98 -5.15
N PRO A 178 -10.00 2.06 -5.58
CA PRO A 178 -10.68 0.91 -6.18
C PRO A 178 -9.85 0.41 -7.38
N ILE A 179 -9.31 -0.78 -7.27
CA ILE A 179 -8.53 -1.45 -8.32
C ILE A 179 -9.43 -2.50 -8.95
N ASN A 180 -9.56 -2.45 -10.28
CA ASN A 180 -10.23 -3.51 -11.03
C ASN A 180 -9.17 -4.57 -11.41
N GLU A 181 -9.06 -5.59 -10.59
CA GLU A 181 -8.10 -6.67 -10.75
C GLU A 181 -8.34 -7.50 -12.01
N GLN A 182 -9.59 -7.60 -12.48
CA GLN A 182 -9.93 -8.35 -13.70
C GLN A 182 -9.23 -7.74 -14.92
N LEU A 183 -9.21 -6.42 -15.06
CA LEU A 183 -8.50 -5.76 -16.16
C LEU A 183 -6.98 -6.05 -16.12
N ILE A 184 -6.42 -6.25 -14.93
CA ILE A 184 -5.01 -6.61 -14.78
C ILE A 184 -4.78 -8.06 -15.21
N VAL A 185 -5.66 -8.95 -14.81
CA VAL A 185 -5.60 -10.36 -15.23
C VAL A 185 -5.71 -10.47 -16.74
N GLU A 186 -6.69 -9.82 -17.36
CA GLU A 186 -6.86 -9.78 -18.81
C GLU A 186 -5.63 -9.23 -19.56
N LEU A 187 -4.93 -8.25 -18.96
CA LEU A 187 -3.71 -7.68 -19.57
C LEU A 187 -2.57 -8.69 -19.65
N TYR A 188 -2.41 -9.51 -18.61
CA TYR A 188 -1.31 -10.46 -18.51
C TYR A 188 -1.64 -11.83 -19.12
N SER A 189 -2.90 -12.12 -19.38
CA SER A 189 -3.37 -13.36 -20.02
C SER A 189 -3.30 -13.34 -21.56
N LYS A 190 -2.81 -12.23 -22.13
CA LYS A 190 -2.62 -12.06 -23.59
C LYS A 190 -1.26 -12.49 -24.04
#